data_bde2cf1674f82e5cb8dc49cdbfcb8c81
#
_entry.id   bde2cf1674f82e5cb8dc49cdbfcb8c81
#
_cell.length_a   1.000
_cell.length_b   1.000
_cell.length_c   1.000
_cell.angle_alpha   90.00
_cell.angle_beta   90.00
_cell.angle_gamma   90.00
#
_symmetry.space_group_name_H-M   'P 1'
#
loop_
_entity.id
_entity.type
_entity.pdbx_description
1 polymer ?
#
loop_
_entity_poly.entity_id
_entity_poly.type
_entity_poly.pdbx_seq_one_letter_code
_entity_poly.pdbx_strand_id
1 'polypeptide(L)'
;MRVPRHFAVHLLSLAFAVAIAFALIEPVPPDLENATQDIVFPIDKLVHFALFLVAAVPWRRSLAVLGVRSPGVAVVVAAAVYGGLLEIAQGLWTLRDAEFLDMAAGALGALVAVGILKALAVRGRGHIAAE
;
A
#
# COMPACT_ATOMS: atom_id res chain seq x y z
N MET A 1 -11.52 25.74 13.21
CA MET A 1 -11.07 25.74 11.80
C MET A 1 -11.36 24.36 11.20
N ARG A 2 -12.21 24.24 10.16
CA ARG A 2 -12.47 22.94 9.53
C ARG A 2 -11.41 22.69 8.44
N VAL A 3 -10.61 21.65 8.60
CA VAL A 3 -9.63 21.22 7.58
C VAL A 3 -10.38 20.89 6.27
N PRO A 4 -10.01 21.46 5.12
CA PRO A 4 -10.63 21.13 3.86
C PRO A 4 -10.49 19.61 3.57
N ARG A 5 -11.55 18.99 3.05
CA ARG A 5 -11.58 17.52 2.81
C ARG A 5 -10.44 17.01 1.92
N HIS A 6 -10.01 17.80 0.93
CA HIS A 6 -8.88 17.45 0.08
C HIS A 6 -7.56 17.43 0.86
N PHE A 7 -7.34 18.35 1.80
CA PHE A 7 -6.16 18.39 2.63
C PHE A 7 -6.09 17.17 3.58
N ALA A 8 -7.24 16.78 4.15
CA ALA A 8 -7.33 15.58 5.00
C ALA A 8 -6.92 14.29 4.25
N VAL A 9 -7.27 14.17 2.96
CA VAL A 9 -6.90 13.02 2.14
C VAL A 9 -5.38 12.96 1.92
N HIS A 10 -4.74 14.10 1.68
CA HIS A 10 -3.27 14.15 1.52
C HIS A 10 -2.54 13.84 2.82
N LEU A 11 -3.02 14.36 3.95
CA LEU A 11 -2.46 14.04 5.26
C LEU A 11 -2.58 12.54 5.58
N LEU A 12 -3.73 11.95 5.29
CA LEU A 12 -3.95 10.51 5.48
C LEU A 12 -3.01 9.69 4.58
N SER A 13 -2.83 10.11 3.33
CA SER A 13 -1.90 9.46 2.40
C SER A 13 -0.46 9.50 2.89
N LEU A 14 -0.03 10.63 3.42
CA LEU A 14 1.30 10.81 4.01
C LEU A 14 1.45 9.97 5.29
N ALA A 15 0.44 9.97 6.15
CA ALA A 15 0.44 9.17 7.37
C ALA A 15 0.61 7.67 7.08
N PHE A 16 -0.10 7.15 6.05
CA PHE A 16 0.08 5.77 5.61
C PHE A 16 1.48 5.51 5.05
N ALA A 17 2.06 6.43 4.27
CA ALA A 17 3.42 6.28 3.77
C ALA A 17 4.42 6.19 4.94
N VAL A 18 4.32 7.09 5.90
CA VAL A 18 5.18 7.10 7.09
C VAL A 18 4.99 5.83 7.92
N ALA A 19 3.74 5.41 8.16
CA ALA A 19 3.44 4.20 8.92
C ALA A 19 4.00 2.93 8.26
N ILE A 20 3.91 2.83 6.93
CA ILE A 20 4.49 1.72 6.16
C ILE A 20 6.02 1.73 6.29
N ALA A 21 6.66 2.89 6.17
CA ALA A 21 8.12 2.99 6.35
C ALA A 21 8.54 2.49 7.73
N PHE A 22 7.87 2.94 8.79
CA PHE A 22 8.15 2.46 10.14
C PHE A 22 7.91 0.95 10.28
N ALA A 23 6.76 0.45 9.80
CA ALA A 23 6.41 -0.95 9.95
C ALA A 23 7.35 -1.91 9.20
N LEU A 24 7.93 -1.47 8.08
CA LEU A 24 8.78 -2.31 7.25
C LEU A 24 10.27 -2.13 7.51
N ILE A 25 10.73 -0.95 7.95
CA ILE A 25 12.15 -0.71 8.26
C ILE A 25 12.52 -1.22 9.66
N GLU A 26 11.58 -1.26 10.60
CA GLU A 26 11.82 -1.81 11.94
C GLU A 26 12.21 -3.31 11.86
N PRO A 27 13.27 -3.74 12.55
CA PRO A 27 13.64 -5.15 12.61
C PRO A 27 12.53 -5.96 13.30
N VAL A 28 12.19 -7.11 12.72
CA VAL A 28 11.25 -8.04 13.35
C VAL A 28 11.86 -8.55 14.66
N PRO A 29 11.11 -8.52 15.79
CA PRO A 29 11.59 -9.07 17.05
C PRO A 29 12.00 -10.54 16.90
N PRO A 30 13.14 -10.98 17.49
CA PRO A 30 13.66 -12.35 17.32
C PRO A 30 12.66 -13.44 17.71
N ASP A 31 11.80 -13.18 18.69
CA ASP A 31 10.77 -14.12 19.12
C ASP A 31 9.71 -14.35 18.05
N LEU A 32 9.37 -13.33 17.29
CA LEU A 32 8.43 -13.41 16.17
C LEU A 32 9.07 -14.07 14.95
N GLU A 33 10.34 -13.79 14.69
CA GLU A 33 11.11 -14.41 13.60
C GLU A 33 11.22 -15.92 13.82
N ASN A 34 11.55 -16.35 15.02
CA ASN A 34 11.62 -17.78 15.39
C ASN A 34 10.25 -18.47 15.32
N ALA A 35 9.18 -17.80 15.72
CA ALA A 35 7.82 -18.34 15.67
C ALA A 35 7.28 -18.49 14.24
N THR A 36 7.87 -17.81 13.26
CA THR A 36 7.39 -17.81 11.87
C THR A 36 8.26 -18.66 10.94
N GLN A 37 9.42 -19.16 11.40
CA GLN A 37 10.33 -19.98 10.59
C GLN A 37 9.68 -21.28 10.05
N ASP A 38 8.70 -21.83 10.76
CA ASP A 38 7.98 -23.06 10.36
C ASP A 38 6.74 -22.79 9.49
N ILE A 39 6.42 -21.51 9.23
CA ILE A 39 5.26 -21.14 8.42
C ILE A 39 5.63 -21.16 6.95
N VAL A 40 5.01 -22.06 6.19
CA VAL A 40 5.22 -22.27 4.73
C VAL A 40 4.89 -21.02 3.91
N PHE A 41 4.16 -20.05 4.47
CA PHE A 41 3.82 -18.80 3.80
C PHE A 41 4.69 -17.64 4.32
N PRO A 42 5.40 -16.93 3.46
CA PRO A 42 6.25 -15.81 3.88
C PRO A 42 5.38 -14.65 4.41
N ILE A 43 5.34 -14.51 5.75
CA ILE A 43 4.52 -13.51 6.45
C ILE A 43 4.91 -12.08 6.05
N ASP A 44 6.18 -11.82 5.79
CA ASP A 44 6.69 -10.55 5.32
C ASP A 44 6.00 -10.09 4.03
N LYS A 45 5.85 -10.96 3.05
CA LYS A 45 5.14 -10.69 1.79
C LYS A 45 3.66 -10.42 1.99
N LEU A 46 3.04 -11.14 2.93
CA LEU A 46 1.64 -10.88 3.29
C LEU A 46 1.49 -9.51 3.97
N VAL A 47 2.43 -9.12 4.82
CA VAL A 47 2.46 -7.80 5.45
C VAL A 47 2.60 -6.69 4.40
N HIS A 48 3.56 -6.80 3.47
CA HIS A 48 3.71 -5.87 2.35
C HIS A 48 2.41 -5.77 1.55
N PHE A 49 1.84 -6.89 1.13
CA PHE A 49 0.57 -6.93 0.41
C PHE A 49 -0.54 -6.21 1.17
N ALA A 50 -0.75 -6.51 2.44
CA ALA A 50 -1.84 -5.96 3.25
C ALA A 50 -1.68 -4.45 3.48
N LEU A 51 -0.47 -3.99 3.81
CA LEU A 51 -0.19 -2.58 4.04
C LEU A 51 -0.45 -1.74 2.78
N PHE A 52 0.05 -2.19 1.62
CA PHE A 52 -0.15 -1.46 0.38
C PHE A 52 -1.57 -1.57 -0.16
N LEU A 53 -2.29 -2.67 0.10
CA LEU A 53 -3.72 -2.79 -0.21
C LEU A 53 -4.53 -1.71 0.49
N VAL A 54 -4.30 -1.50 1.79
CA VAL A 54 -5.02 -0.48 2.57
C VAL A 54 -4.58 0.92 2.17
N ALA A 55 -3.29 1.18 2.02
CA ALA A 55 -2.73 2.48 1.65
C ALA A 55 -3.13 2.94 0.24
N ALA A 56 -3.38 2.01 -0.69
CA ALA A 56 -3.80 2.34 -2.04
C ALA A 56 -5.12 3.14 -2.10
N VAL A 57 -6.00 2.99 -1.11
CA VAL A 57 -7.27 3.71 -1.05
C VAL A 57 -7.08 5.22 -0.90
N PRO A 58 -6.43 5.72 0.18
CA PRO A 58 -6.16 7.15 0.32
C PRO A 58 -5.20 7.68 -0.75
N TRP A 59 -4.18 6.90 -1.16
CA TRP A 59 -3.24 7.31 -2.20
C TRP A 59 -3.93 7.54 -3.55
N ARG A 60 -4.81 6.62 -3.98
CA ARG A 60 -5.59 6.78 -5.20
C ARG A 60 -6.50 8.01 -5.13
N ARG A 61 -7.12 8.27 -3.96
CA ARG A 61 -7.95 9.47 -3.75
C ARG A 61 -7.12 10.74 -3.83
N SER A 62 -5.95 10.76 -3.20
CA SER A 62 -5.01 11.89 -3.24
C SER A 62 -4.61 12.22 -4.68
N LEU A 63 -4.21 11.20 -5.46
CA LEU A 63 -3.84 11.36 -6.87
C LEU A 63 -5.01 11.86 -7.74
N ALA A 64 -6.23 11.40 -7.46
CA ALA A 64 -7.41 11.88 -8.16
C ALA A 64 -7.71 13.35 -7.85
N VAL A 65 -7.56 13.79 -6.60
CA VAL A 65 -7.71 15.20 -6.19
C VAL A 65 -6.64 16.08 -6.84
N LEU A 66 -5.43 15.58 -7.05
CA LEU A 66 -4.35 16.25 -7.77
C LEU A 66 -4.56 16.27 -9.30
N GLY A 67 -5.66 15.73 -9.80
CA GLY A 67 -5.98 15.75 -11.23
C GLY A 67 -5.20 14.73 -12.07
N VAL A 68 -4.59 13.72 -11.44
CA VAL A 68 -3.88 12.66 -12.18
C VAL A 68 -4.84 11.90 -13.08
N ARG A 69 -4.55 11.83 -14.39
CA ARG A 69 -5.44 11.28 -15.43
C ARG A 69 -5.83 9.81 -15.17
N SER A 70 -4.91 9.03 -14.64
CA SER A 70 -5.13 7.60 -14.37
C SER A 70 -4.70 7.24 -12.94
N PRO A 71 -5.45 7.69 -11.89
CA PRO A 71 -5.03 7.54 -10.50
C PRO A 71 -4.91 6.06 -10.07
N GLY A 72 -5.65 5.14 -10.71
CA GLY A 72 -5.52 3.71 -10.44
C GLY A 72 -4.18 3.13 -10.91
N VAL A 73 -3.71 3.51 -12.10
CA VAL A 73 -2.39 3.09 -12.59
C VAL A 73 -1.29 3.77 -11.78
N ALA A 74 -1.44 5.08 -11.56
CA ALA A 74 -0.45 5.86 -10.84
C ALA A 74 -0.21 5.34 -9.41
N VAL A 75 -1.25 4.88 -8.70
CA VAL A 75 -1.07 4.34 -7.35
C VAL A 75 -0.35 2.99 -7.35
N VAL A 76 -0.58 2.13 -8.35
CA VAL A 76 0.15 0.85 -8.46
C VAL A 76 1.63 1.10 -8.74
N VAL A 77 1.93 2.03 -9.65
CA VAL A 77 3.32 2.43 -9.93
C VAL A 77 3.97 3.06 -8.69
N ALA A 78 3.27 3.95 -8.00
CA ALA A 78 3.77 4.56 -6.77
C ALA A 78 4.03 3.51 -5.67
N ALA A 79 3.17 2.52 -5.53
CA ALA A 79 3.36 1.42 -4.59
C ALA A 79 4.60 0.58 -4.93
N ALA A 80 4.81 0.25 -6.20
CA ALA A 80 6.00 -0.48 -6.65
C ALA A 80 7.29 0.32 -6.40
N VAL A 81 7.30 1.60 -6.77
CA VAL A 81 8.48 2.47 -6.57
C VAL A 81 8.75 2.65 -5.08
N TYR A 82 7.72 2.95 -4.29
CA TYR A 82 7.87 3.16 -2.86
C TYR A 82 8.30 1.88 -2.14
N GLY A 83 7.69 0.73 -2.47
CA GLY A 83 8.13 -0.58 -1.96
C GLY A 83 9.59 -0.86 -2.30
N GLY A 84 10.01 -0.65 -3.54
CA GLY A 84 11.41 -0.81 -3.95
C GLY A 84 12.37 0.12 -3.20
N LEU A 85 11.98 1.37 -2.92
CA LEU A 85 12.79 2.27 -2.10
C LEU A 85 12.92 1.79 -0.65
N LEU A 86 11.86 1.22 -0.09
CA LEU A 86 11.89 0.62 1.26
C LEU A 86 12.80 -0.60 1.31
N GLU A 87 12.77 -1.47 0.29
CA GLU A 87 13.69 -2.61 0.17
C GLU A 87 15.16 -2.17 0.13
N ILE A 88 15.46 -1.13 -0.66
CA ILE A 88 16.81 -0.55 -0.69
C ILE A 88 17.18 0.01 0.69
N ALA A 89 16.27 0.71 1.35
CA ALA A 89 16.50 1.24 2.69
C ALA A 89 16.74 0.12 3.71
N GLN A 90 15.97 -0.97 3.66
CA GLN A 90 16.17 -2.15 4.50
C GLN A 90 17.56 -2.76 4.29
N GLY A 91 17.97 -2.98 3.05
CA GLY A 91 19.29 -3.51 2.72
C GLY A 91 20.46 -2.61 3.15
N LEU A 92 20.25 -1.29 3.29
CA LEU A 92 21.27 -0.34 3.72
C LEU A 92 21.35 -0.16 5.25
N TRP A 93 20.22 -0.24 5.95
CA TRP A 93 20.12 0.11 7.37
C TRP A 93 19.80 -1.06 8.30
N THR A 94 19.43 -2.21 7.75
CA THR A 94 19.18 -3.43 8.52
C THR A 94 20.07 -4.55 8.01
N LEU A 95 20.11 -5.67 8.73
CA LEU A 95 20.85 -6.88 8.30
C LEU A 95 19.99 -7.78 7.38
N ARG A 96 18.86 -7.27 6.89
CA ARG A 96 17.97 -8.03 5.99
C ARG A 96 18.38 -7.81 4.53
N ASP A 97 18.32 -8.87 3.76
CA ASP A 97 18.50 -8.77 2.32
C ASP A 97 17.26 -8.14 1.65
N ALA A 98 17.49 -7.24 0.69
CA ALA A 98 16.43 -6.66 -0.10
C ALA A 98 15.79 -7.73 -0.99
N GLU A 99 14.48 -7.95 -0.86
CA GLU A 99 13.75 -8.97 -1.62
C GLU A 99 12.81 -8.36 -2.66
N PHE A 100 13.08 -8.59 -3.93
CA PHE A 100 12.20 -8.16 -5.03
C PHE A 100 10.75 -8.63 -4.87
N LEU A 101 10.53 -9.79 -4.25
CA LEU A 101 9.19 -10.34 -4.02
C LEU A 101 8.36 -9.51 -3.05
N ASP A 102 8.97 -8.80 -2.11
CA ASP A 102 8.27 -7.93 -1.16
C ASP A 102 7.74 -6.67 -1.84
N MET A 103 8.55 -6.07 -2.72
CA MET A 103 8.10 -5.00 -3.61
C MET A 103 6.94 -5.47 -4.51
N ALA A 104 7.05 -6.68 -5.09
CA ALA A 104 6.00 -7.23 -5.94
C ALA A 104 4.71 -7.52 -5.17
N ALA A 105 4.80 -8.01 -3.92
CA ALA A 105 3.66 -8.22 -3.05
C ALA A 105 2.95 -6.90 -2.71
N GLY A 106 3.69 -5.83 -2.42
CA GLY A 106 3.14 -4.49 -2.21
C GLY A 106 2.41 -3.95 -3.45
N ALA A 107 3.04 -4.04 -4.62
CA ALA A 107 2.41 -3.63 -5.89
C ALA A 107 1.14 -4.43 -6.20
N LEU A 108 1.13 -5.74 -5.92
CA LEU A 108 -0.04 -6.60 -6.06
C LEU A 108 -1.16 -6.19 -5.11
N GLY A 109 -0.85 -5.85 -3.85
CA GLY A 109 -1.81 -5.32 -2.89
C GLY A 109 -2.51 -4.06 -3.41
N ALA A 110 -1.74 -3.10 -3.93
CA ALA A 110 -2.27 -1.89 -4.53
C ALA A 110 -3.14 -2.18 -5.77
N LEU A 111 -2.74 -3.13 -6.62
CA LEU A 111 -3.49 -3.55 -7.81
C LEU A 111 -4.85 -4.16 -7.42
N VAL A 112 -4.88 -5.04 -6.43
CA VAL A 112 -6.11 -5.65 -5.90
C VAL A 112 -7.04 -4.58 -5.34
N ALA A 113 -6.52 -3.62 -4.56
CA ALA A 113 -7.32 -2.50 -4.06
C ALA A 113 -7.97 -1.69 -5.19
N VAL A 114 -7.22 -1.38 -6.25
CA VAL A 114 -7.75 -0.68 -7.44
C VAL A 114 -8.85 -1.50 -8.11
N GLY A 115 -8.67 -2.81 -8.23
CA GLY A 115 -9.67 -3.72 -8.78
C GLY A 115 -10.98 -3.72 -7.98
N ILE A 116 -10.87 -3.84 -6.66
CA ILE A 116 -12.02 -3.78 -5.74
C ILE A 116 -12.76 -2.45 -5.86
N LEU A 117 -12.03 -1.33 -5.84
CA LEU A 117 -12.64 0.00 -5.94
C LEU A 117 -13.35 0.22 -7.28
N LYS A 118 -12.81 -0.31 -8.39
CA LYS A 118 -13.48 -0.28 -9.69
C LYS A 118 -14.77 -1.11 -9.69
N ALA A 119 -14.71 -2.33 -9.15
CA ALA A 119 -15.88 -3.21 -9.08
C ALA A 119 -17.02 -2.59 -8.25
N LEU A 120 -16.69 -1.99 -7.11
CA LEU A 120 -17.66 -1.28 -6.26
C LEU A 120 -18.30 -0.08 -6.98
N ALA A 121 -17.51 0.69 -7.73
CA ALA A 121 -18.00 1.83 -8.50
C ALA A 121 -18.96 1.43 -9.63
N VAL A 122 -18.72 0.30 -10.28
CA VAL A 122 -19.62 -0.23 -11.33
C VAL A 122 -20.95 -0.68 -10.71
N ARG A 123 -20.92 -1.41 -9.59
CA ARG A 123 -22.13 -1.86 -8.89
C ARG A 123 -23.02 -0.71 -8.42
N GLY A 124 -22.39 0.35 -7.86
CA GLY A 124 -23.14 1.53 -7.40
C GLY A 124 -23.87 2.27 -8.54
N ARG A 125 -23.30 2.29 -9.75
CA ARG A 125 -23.94 2.91 -10.92
C ARG A 125 -25.12 2.09 -11.46
N GLY A 126 -25.04 0.78 -11.41
CA GLY A 126 -26.11 -0.11 -11.86
C GLY A 126 -27.37 -0.01 -11.00
N HIS A 127 -27.22 0.27 -9.71
CA HIS A 127 -28.35 0.39 -8.79
C HIS A 127 -29.16 1.70 -9.01
N ILE A 128 -28.48 2.80 -9.32
CA ILE A 128 -29.11 4.12 -9.58
C ILE A 128 -29.84 4.14 -10.93
N ALA A 129 -29.44 3.32 -11.88
CA ALA A 129 -30.08 3.26 -13.21
C ALA A 129 -31.30 2.32 -13.28
N ALA A 130 -31.60 1.59 -12.20
CA ALA A 130 -32.69 0.64 -12.10
C ALA A 130 -33.90 1.17 -11.28
N GLU A 131 -33.79 2.39 -10.75
CA GLU A 131 -34.88 3.17 -10.11
C GLU A 131 -35.44 4.23 -11.08
#